data_c5d93d5d200ac2de3ff96153892d97e4
#
_entry.id   c5d93d5d200ac2de3ff96153892d97e4
#
_cell.length_a   1.000
_cell.length_b   1.000
_cell.length_c   1.000
_cell.angle_alpha   90.00
_cell.angle_beta   90.00
_cell.angle_gamma   90.00
#
_symmetry.space_group_name_H-M   'P 1'
#
loop_
_entity.id
_entity.type
_entity.pdbx_description
1 polymer ?
#
loop_
_entity_poly.entity_id
_entity_poly.type
_entity_poly.pdbx_seq_one_letter_code
_entity_poly.pdbx_strand_id
1 'polypeptide(L)'
;MKQRDLFLLSDAALRDVIDRIHPDQLELPVPADWIRIPDPTLLDVVAAHAYDEAWVPDVLAGRTIDEVGDKYGGDLLGGDALESYDRLNDAATVAANRPLAADDIAHMSYGDFPVSVYFEHVSTYRAFQAWSIAKLIGLDYSLPPELVELLWEIVVPQAEAWRAMGIFAPEVQVPDDADRETKLLAKTGYWVP
;
A
#
# COMPACT_ATOMS: atom_id res chain seq x y z
N MET A 1 13.78 12.20 4.34
CA MET A 1 12.40 12.40 4.89
C MET A 1 11.89 11.01 5.28
N LYS A 2 11.59 10.76 6.56
CA LYS A 2 11.15 9.43 7.05
C LYS A 2 9.94 8.87 6.30
N GLN A 3 9.00 9.71 5.91
CA GLN A 3 7.81 9.29 5.16
C GLN A 3 8.15 8.76 3.76
N ARG A 4 9.18 9.33 3.12
CA ARG A 4 9.70 8.76 1.86
C ARG A 4 10.31 7.38 2.09
N ASP A 5 11.08 7.22 3.17
CA ASP A 5 11.72 5.94 3.50
C ASP A 5 10.63 4.89 3.81
N LEU A 6 9.57 5.30 4.52
CA LEU A 6 8.39 4.47 4.74
C LEU A 6 7.74 4.06 3.40
N PHE A 7 7.56 5.00 2.46
CA PHE A 7 7.01 4.70 1.13
C PHE A 7 7.87 3.68 0.39
N LEU A 8 9.16 3.93 0.25
CA LEU A 8 10.05 3.05 -0.51
C LEU A 8 10.11 1.63 0.07
N LEU A 9 10.11 1.50 1.41
CA LEU A 9 10.09 0.18 2.05
C LEU A 9 8.73 -0.52 1.90
N SER A 10 7.62 0.20 2.01
CA SER A 10 6.27 -0.37 1.83
C SER A 10 6.04 -0.82 0.40
N ASP A 11 6.49 -0.01 -0.55
CA ASP A 11 6.43 -0.24 -1.98
C ASP A 11 7.23 -1.49 -2.37
N ALA A 12 8.48 -1.58 -1.90
CA ALA A 12 9.33 -2.75 -2.10
C ALA A 12 8.77 -4.02 -1.44
N ALA A 13 8.16 -3.90 -0.25
CA ALA A 13 7.54 -5.02 0.45
C ALA A 13 6.33 -5.56 -0.31
N LEU A 14 5.49 -4.68 -0.86
CA LEU A 14 4.33 -5.09 -1.66
C LEU A 14 4.78 -5.74 -2.96
N ARG A 15 5.74 -5.15 -3.66
CA ARG A 15 6.32 -5.72 -4.88
C ARG A 15 6.89 -7.13 -4.64
N ASP A 16 7.72 -7.31 -3.58
CA ASP A 16 8.31 -8.61 -3.25
C ASP A 16 7.24 -9.71 -3.10
N VAL A 17 6.09 -9.39 -2.57
CA VAL A 17 4.98 -10.34 -2.43
C VAL A 17 4.23 -10.54 -3.75
N ILE A 18 3.96 -9.48 -4.50
CA ILE A 18 3.29 -9.57 -5.81
C ILE A 18 4.11 -10.41 -6.78
N ASP A 19 5.44 -10.24 -6.83
CA ASP A 19 6.35 -11.02 -7.67
C ASP A 19 6.34 -12.54 -7.37
N ARG A 20 5.84 -12.91 -6.19
CA ARG A 20 5.74 -14.33 -5.77
C ARG A 20 4.34 -14.91 -5.98
N ILE A 21 3.40 -14.15 -6.52
CA ILE A 21 2.08 -14.67 -6.88
C ILE A 21 2.24 -15.62 -8.07
N HIS A 22 1.80 -16.87 -7.92
CA HIS A 22 1.72 -17.77 -9.06
C HIS A 22 0.53 -17.37 -9.96
N PRO A 23 0.65 -17.41 -11.30
CA PRO A 23 -0.45 -17.02 -12.19
C PRO A 23 -1.83 -17.61 -11.86
N ASP A 24 -1.86 -18.88 -11.42
CA ASP A 24 -3.11 -19.54 -11.01
C ASP A 24 -3.72 -18.96 -9.73
N GLN A 25 -2.96 -18.21 -8.93
CA GLN A 25 -3.44 -17.57 -7.70
C GLN A 25 -4.11 -16.23 -7.96
N LEU A 26 -3.93 -15.62 -9.13
CA LEU A 26 -4.57 -14.35 -9.48
C LEU A 26 -6.10 -14.42 -9.43
N GLU A 27 -6.67 -15.60 -9.67
CA GLU A 27 -8.11 -15.86 -9.61
C GLU A 27 -8.61 -16.20 -8.19
N LEU A 28 -7.74 -16.21 -7.17
CA LEU A 28 -8.17 -16.46 -5.80
C LEU A 28 -9.15 -15.39 -5.34
N PRO A 29 -10.28 -15.78 -4.73
CA PRO A 29 -11.19 -14.80 -4.13
C PRO A 29 -10.51 -14.14 -2.94
N VAL A 30 -10.68 -12.82 -2.82
CA VAL A 30 -10.16 -12.04 -1.69
C VAL A 30 -11.31 -11.59 -0.78
N PRO A 31 -11.03 -11.22 0.49
CA PRO A 31 -12.03 -10.61 1.37
C PRO A 31 -12.69 -9.38 0.73
N ALA A 32 -14.01 -9.25 0.86
CA ALA A 32 -14.79 -8.19 0.23
C ALA A 32 -14.49 -6.76 0.73
N ASP A 33 -13.76 -6.64 1.85
CA ASP A 33 -13.29 -5.38 2.41
C ASP A 33 -11.95 -4.91 1.82
N TRP A 34 -11.26 -5.76 1.04
CA TRP A 34 -10.00 -5.37 0.38
C TRP A 34 -10.24 -4.44 -0.81
N ILE A 35 -11.30 -4.66 -1.55
CA ILE A 35 -11.68 -3.82 -2.69
C ILE A 35 -13.21 -3.82 -2.86
N ARG A 36 -13.80 -2.66 -3.17
CA ARG A 36 -15.26 -2.47 -3.21
C ARG A 36 -15.85 -2.79 -4.57
N ILE A 37 -15.72 -4.04 -4.99
CA ILE A 37 -16.38 -4.58 -6.19
C ILE A 37 -17.04 -5.92 -5.84
N PRO A 38 -18.04 -6.38 -6.60
CA PRO A 38 -18.63 -7.72 -6.42
C PRO A 38 -17.63 -8.83 -6.70
N ASP A 39 -17.59 -9.84 -5.84
CA ASP A 39 -16.77 -11.07 -6.00
C ASP A 39 -15.31 -10.81 -6.41
N PRO A 40 -14.55 -10.00 -5.63
CA PRO A 40 -13.22 -9.59 -6.01
C PRO A 40 -12.20 -10.73 -5.97
N THR A 41 -11.26 -10.67 -6.90
CA THR A 41 -10.12 -11.60 -7.00
C THR A 41 -8.80 -10.92 -6.62
N LEU A 42 -7.74 -11.70 -6.46
CA LEU A 42 -6.40 -11.17 -6.22
C LEU A 42 -5.91 -10.31 -7.41
N LEU A 43 -6.30 -10.65 -8.65
CA LEU A 43 -6.00 -9.83 -9.82
C LEU A 43 -6.59 -8.42 -9.70
N ASP A 44 -7.81 -8.30 -9.18
CA ASP A 44 -8.44 -6.99 -8.96
C ASP A 44 -7.68 -6.16 -7.93
N VAL A 45 -7.14 -6.79 -6.88
CA VAL A 45 -6.30 -6.14 -5.88
C VAL A 45 -4.99 -5.66 -6.49
N VAL A 46 -4.32 -6.51 -7.30
CA VAL A 46 -3.11 -6.13 -8.03
C VAL A 46 -3.39 -4.99 -9.01
N ALA A 47 -4.54 -5.00 -9.69
CA ALA A 47 -4.95 -3.92 -10.59
C ALA A 47 -5.19 -2.59 -9.85
N ALA A 48 -5.78 -2.65 -8.65
CA ALA A 48 -5.95 -1.46 -7.82
C ALA A 48 -4.60 -0.86 -7.38
N HIS A 49 -3.66 -1.71 -6.96
CA HIS A 49 -2.30 -1.26 -6.65
C HIS A 49 -1.55 -0.73 -7.88
N ALA A 50 -1.70 -1.36 -9.04
CA ALA A 50 -1.12 -0.86 -10.30
C ALA A 50 -1.66 0.53 -10.66
N TYR A 51 -2.94 0.78 -10.43
CA TYR A 51 -3.53 2.11 -10.60
C TYR A 51 -2.90 3.13 -9.64
N ASP A 52 -2.74 2.78 -8.37
CA ASP A 52 -2.09 3.63 -7.37
C ASP A 52 -0.63 3.90 -7.74
N GLU A 53 0.13 2.91 -8.24
CA GLU A 53 1.51 3.09 -8.72
C GLU A 53 1.57 4.04 -9.91
N ALA A 54 0.67 3.90 -10.87
CA ALA A 54 0.62 4.74 -12.06
C ALA A 54 0.46 6.23 -11.73
N TRP A 55 -0.27 6.55 -10.67
CA TRP A 55 -0.50 7.93 -10.23
C TRP A 55 0.69 8.57 -9.51
N VAL A 56 1.55 7.79 -8.85
CA VAL A 56 2.66 8.32 -8.02
C VAL A 56 3.52 9.35 -8.76
N PRO A 57 3.98 9.14 -10.02
CA PRO A 57 4.81 10.11 -10.71
C PRO A 57 4.15 11.48 -10.92
N ASP A 58 2.86 11.50 -11.28
CA ASP A 58 2.13 12.73 -11.52
C ASP A 58 1.77 13.46 -10.21
N VAL A 59 1.38 12.72 -9.18
CA VAL A 59 1.13 13.28 -7.84
C VAL A 59 2.40 13.93 -7.28
N LEU A 60 3.54 13.26 -7.37
CA LEU A 60 4.83 13.80 -6.89
C LEU A 60 5.39 14.91 -7.79
N ALA A 61 4.85 15.08 -8.99
CA ALA A 61 5.11 16.23 -9.85
C ALA A 61 4.17 17.43 -9.56
N GLY A 62 3.29 17.29 -8.56
CA GLY A 62 2.32 18.34 -8.19
C GLY A 62 1.21 18.55 -9.21
N ARG A 63 0.90 17.53 -10.03
CA ARG A 63 -0.19 17.61 -10.99
C ARG A 63 -1.54 17.40 -10.31
N THR A 64 -2.50 18.20 -10.73
CA THR A 64 -3.89 18.05 -10.30
C THR A 64 -4.56 16.88 -11.05
N ILE A 65 -5.67 16.38 -10.50
CA ILE A 65 -6.48 15.33 -11.13
C ILE A 65 -6.96 15.77 -12.52
N ASP A 66 -7.39 17.02 -12.64
CA ASP A 66 -7.87 17.59 -13.91
C ASP A 66 -6.75 17.65 -14.99
N GLU A 67 -5.51 17.92 -14.58
CA GLU A 67 -4.36 17.92 -15.51
C GLU A 67 -3.95 16.52 -15.95
N VAL A 68 -4.13 15.51 -15.11
CA VAL A 68 -3.86 14.10 -15.46
C VAL A 68 -5.01 13.53 -16.29
N GLY A 69 -6.26 13.91 -15.99
CA GLY A 69 -7.45 13.46 -16.69
C GLY A 69 -7.62 11.94 -16.63
N ASP A 70 -7.93 11.33 -17.76
CA ASP A 70 -8.18 9.89 -17.92
C ASP A 70 -6.93 9.06 -18.31
N LYS A 71 -5.74 9.64 -18.17
CA LYS A 71 -4.45 9.01 -18.55
C LYS A 71 -4.29 7.57 -18.05
N TYR A 72 -4.81 7.28 -16.88
CA TYR A 72 -4.71 5.97 -16.23
C TYR A 72 -6.04 5.19 -16.25
N GLY A 73 -6.97 5.61 -17.12
CA GLY A 73 -8.21 4.86 -17.35
C GLY A 73 -7.96 3.58 -18.15
N GLY A 74 -8.72 2.53 -17.82
CA GLY A 74 -8.64 1.25 -18.52
C GLY A 74 -7.74 0.22 -17.87
N ASP A 75 -7.40 -0.83 -18.62
CA ASP A 75 -6.57 -1.93 -18.13
C ASP A 75 -5.08 -1.53 -18.15
N LEU A 76 -4.50 -1.36 -16.95
CA LEU A 76 -3.08 -1.03 -16.76
C LEU A 76 -2.18 -2.27 -16.69
N LEU A 77 -2.75 -3.44 -16.45
CA LEU A 77 -2.00 -4.68 -16.33
C LEU A 77 -1.73 -5.36 -17.68
N GLY A 78 -2.62 -5.21 -18.65
CA GLY A 78 -2.42 -5.78 -19.98
C GLY A 78 -2.30 -7.31 -19.99
N GLY A 79 -1.46 -7.84 -20.89
CA GLY A 79 -1.31 -9.28 -21.11
C GLY A 79 -0.51 -10.03 -20.04
N ASP A 80 0.44 -9.36 -19.38
CA ASP A 80 1.20 -9.90 -18.22
C ASP A 80 1.04 -8.96 -17.04
N ALA A 81 0.22 -9.38 -16.09
CA ALA A 81 -0.19 -8.56 -14.97
C ALA A 81 0.99 -8.20 -14.05
N LEU A 82 1.85 -9.18 -13.75
CA LEU A 82 2.97 -9.00 -12.82
C LEU A 82 4.06 -8.10 -13.46
N GLU A 83 4.44 -8.38 -14.70
CA GLU A 83 5.39 -7.53 -15.43
C GLU A 83 4.88 -6.10 -15.60
N SER A 84 3.58 -5.93 -15.80
CA SER A 84 2.97 -4.60 -15.93
C SER A 84 2.95 -3.85 -14.61
N TYR A 85 2.64 -4.52 -13.51
CA TYR A 85 2.76 -3.96 -12.16
C TYR A 85 4.20 -3.52 -11.88
N ASP A 86 5.20 -4.34 -12.19
CA ASP A 86 6.62 -4.03 -11.98
C ASP A 86 7.04 -2.75 -12.69
N ARG A 87 6.64 -2.56 -13.95
CA ARG A 87 6.97 -1.33 -14.67
C ARG A 87 6.37 -0.08 -14.02
N LEU A 88 5.16 -0.18 -13.48
CA LEU A 88 4.49 0.93 -12.79
C LEU A 88 5.18 1.22 -11.45
N ASN A 89 5.51 0.19 -10.69
CA ASN A 89 6.24 0.28 -9.45
C ASN A 89 7.64 0.89 -9.65
N ASP A 90 8.39 0.48 -10.68
CA ASP A 90 9.67 1.08 -11.04
C ASP A 90 9.54 2.59 -11.30
N ALA A 91 8.48 3.01 -12.01
CA ALA A 91 8.23 4.42 -12.28
C ALA A 91 7.90 5.20 -11.00
N ALA A 92 7.10 4.62 -10.10
CA ALA A 92 6.77 5.19 -8.80
C ALA A 92 8.01 5.34 -7.91
N THR A 93 8.83 4.28 -7.80
CA THR A 93 10.10 4.29 -7.07
C THR A 93 11.06 5.36 -7.61
N VAL A 94 11.20 5.48 -8.93
CA VAL A 94 12.02 6.54 -9.56
C VAL A 94 11.49 7.94 -9.21
N ALA A 95 10.19 8.14 -9.24
CA ALA A 95 9.57 9.42 -8.89
C ALA A 95 9.79 9.78 -7.41
N ALA A 96 9.63 8.81 -6.50
CA ALA A 96 9.84 9.00 -5.06
C ALA A 96 11.30 9.30 -4.69
N ASN A 97 12.27 8.84 -5.49
CA ASN A 97 13.69 9.12 -5.27
C ASN A 97 14.16 10.49 -5.78
N ARG A 98 13.30 11.27 -6.43
CA ARG A 98 13.63 12.64 -6.83
C ARG A 98 13.74 13.57 -5.63
N PRO A 99 14.42 14.72 -5.76
CA PRO A 99 14.35 15.78 -4.75
C PRO A 99 12.89 16.25 -4.58
N LEU A 100 12.38 16.15 -3.37
CA LEU A 100 11.02 16.56 -2.97
C LEU A 100 11.11 17.28 -1.64
N ALA A 101 10.38 18.39 -1.48
CA ALA A 101 10.15 18.99 -0.17
C ALA A 101 8.99 18.26 0.54
N ALA A 102 9.05 18.22 1.87
CA ALA A 102 8.02 17.54 2.67
C ALA A 102 6.65 18.22 2.59
N ASP A 103 6.65 19.52 2.29
CA ASP A 103 5.52 20.42 2.19
C ASP A 103 5.10 20.73 0.74
N ASP A 104 5.78 20.13 -0.27
CA ASP A 104 5.24 20.11 -1.64
C ASP A 104 3.82 19.52 -1.62
N ILE A 105 2.94 20.01 -2.50
CA ILE A 105 1.53 19.63 -2.45
C ILE A 105 1.26 18.45 -3.39
N ALA A 106 0.67 17.42 -2.80
CA ALA A 106 0.07 16.27 -3.48
C ALA A 106 -1.43 16.50 -3.64
N HIS A 107 -1.94 16.48 -4.88
CA HIS A 107 -3.36 16.64 -5.19
C HIS A 107 -4.01 15.26 -5.33
N MET A 108 -4.89 14.91 -4.38
CA MET A 108 -5.57 13.63 -4.35
C MET A 108 -7.09 13.79 -4.48
N SER A 109 -7.81 12.73 -4.82
CA SER A 109 -9.26 12.75 -5.01
C SER A 109 -10.06 13.19 -3.76
N TYR A 110 -9.45 13.12 -2.59
CA TYR A 110 -10.04 13.50 -1.31
C TYR A 110 -9.42 14.75 -0.67
N GLY A 111 -8.58 15.50 -1.39
CA GLY A 111 -8.02 16.78 -0.96
C GLY A 111 -6.55 16.97 -1.29
N ASP A 112 -6.07 18.17 -0.99
CA ASP A 112 -4.69 18.59 -1.16
C ASP A 112 -3.93 18.37 0.15
N PHE A 113 -2.79 17.69 0.09
CA PHE A 113 -1.99 17.36 1.26
C PHE A 113 -0.50 17.59 1.00
N PRO A 114 0.30 17.85 2.05
CA PRO A 114 1.74 17.77 1.93
C PRO A 114 2.20 16.39 1.42
N VAL A 115 3.25 16.35 0.61
CA VAL A 115 3.82 15.08 0.09
C VAL A 115 4.21 14.13 1.23
N SER A 116 4.62 14.66 2.39
CA SER A 116 4.87 13.82 3.57
C SER A 116 3.61 13.05 4.02
N VAL A 117 2.45 13.70 4.02
CA VAL A 117 1.16 13.07 4.39
C VAL A 117 0.70 12.10 3.30
N TYR A 118 0.89 12.44 2.03
CA TYR A 118 0.64 11.52 0.91
C TYR A 118 1.41 10.20 1.09
N PHE A 119 2.70 10.29 1.36
CA PHE A 119 3.51 9.09 1.62
C PHE A 119 2.99 8.26 2.80
N GLU A 120 2.55 8.88 3.89
CA GLU A 120 1.98 8.14 5.03
C GLU A 120 0.72 7.35 4.63
N HIS A 121 -0.20 7.99 3.89
CA HIS A 121 -1.46 7.37 3.47
C HIS A 121 -1.22 6.15 2.58
N VAL A 122 -0.45 6.33 1.50
CA VAL A 122 -0.25 5.24 0.53
C VAL A 122 0.63 4.12 1.05
N SER A 123 1.61 4.43 1.90
CA SER A 123 2.53 3.43 2.46
C SER A 123 1.85 2.46 3.40
N THR A 124 0.95 2.98 4.25
CA THR A 124 0.22 2.16 5.21
C THR A 124 -0.59 1.08 4.51
N TYR A 125 -1.30 1.44 3.45
CA TYR A 125 -2.08 0.50 2.65
C TYR A 125 -1.18 -0.56 2.01
N ARG A 126 -0.08 -0.16 1.35
CA ARG A 126 0.87 -1.08 0.70
C ARG A 126 1.48 -2.09 1.67
N ALA A 127 1.98 -1.61 2.80
CA ALA A 127 2.64 -2.47 3.78
C ALA A 127 1.73 -3.57 4.32
N PHE A 128 0.51 -3.19 4.74
CA PHE A 128 -0.42 -4.18 5.29
C PHE A 128 -1.04 -5.06 4.22
N GLN A 129 -1.19 -4.56 3.00
CA GLN A 129 -1.64 -5.39 1.89
C GLN A 129 -0.59 -6.43 1.49
N ALA A 130 0.71 -6.09 1.53
CA ALA A 130 1.78 -7.05 1.33
C ALA A 130 1.66 -8.24 2.30
N TRP A 131 1.50 -7.96 3.60
CA TRP A 131 1.30 -9.01 4.60
C TRP A 131 0.04 -9.82 4.34
N SER A 132 -1.07 -9.17 4.02
CA SER A 132 -2.36 -9.82 3.80
C SER A 132 -2.34 -10.72 2.55
N ILE A 133 -1.76 -10.25 1.44
CA ILE A 133 -1.59 -11.05 0.22
C ILE A 133 -0.69 -12.25 0.50
N ALA A 134 0.44 -12.06 1.19
CA ALA A 134 1.34 -13.15 1.54
C ALA A 134 0.62 -14.26 2.31
N LYS A 135 -0.22 -13.91 3.27
CA LYS A 135 -1.06 -14.88 4.01
C LYS A 135 -2.07 -15.58 3.10
N LEU A 136 -2.73 -14.84 2.22
CA LEU A 136 -3.72 -15.41 1.28
C LEU A 136 -3.10 -16.45 0.37
N ILE A 137 -1.91 -16.18 -0.17
CA ILE A 137 -1.20 -17.11 -1.08
C ILE A 137 -0.40 -18.20 -0.36
N GLY A 138 -0.44 -18.23 0.98
CA GLY A 138 0.27 -19.22 1.80
C GLY A 138 1.79 -19.01 1.85
N LEU A 139 2.26 -17.80 1.62
CA LEU A 139 3.67 -17.45 1.68
C LEU A 139 4.12 -17.29 3.15
N ASP A 140 5.25 -17.93 3.51
CA ASP A 140 5.95 -17.63 4.76
C ASP A 140 6.64 -16.27 4.62
N TYR A 141 6.05 -15.25 5.23
CA TYR A 141 6.43 -13.85 5.03
C TYR A 141 6.30 -13.07 6.33
N SER A 142 7.28 -12.21 6.58
CA SER A 142 7.26 -11.17 7.59
C SER A 142 7.64 -9.83 6.96
N LEU A 143 7.05 -8.76 7.45
CA LEU A 143 7.42 -7.40 7.03
C LEU A 143 8.90 -7.13 7.37
N PRO A 144 9.66 -6.45 6.52
CA PRO A 144 11.02 -6.04 6.84
C PRO A 144 11.09 -5.31 8.20
N PRO A 145 12.03 -5.67 9.09
CA PRO A 145 12.10 -5.07 10.43
C PRO A 145 12.17 -3.54 10.43
N GLU A 146 12.87 -2.95 9.46
CA GLU A 146 12.96 -1.49 9.30
C GLU A 146 11.61 -0.88 8.94
N LEU A 147 10.82 -1.55 8.11
CA LEU A 147 9.46 -1.14 7.78
C LEU A 147 8.54 -1.20 9.02
N VAL A 148 8.64 -2.28 9.81
CA VAL A 148 7.88 -2.43 11.05
C VAL A 148 8.16 -1.28 12.01
N GLU A 149 9.42 -0.88 12.17
CA GLU A 149 9.78 0.24 13.06
C GLU A 149 9.27 1.60 12.55
N LEU A 150 9.34 1.85 11.23
CA LEU A 150 8.79 3.08 10.66
C LEU A 150 7.27 3.15 10.77
N LEU A 151 6.57 2.05 10.49
CA LEU A 151 5.12 1.95 10.67
C LEU A 151 4.73 2.18 12.14
N TRP A 152 5.50 1.61 13.06
CA TRP A 152 5.27 1.83 14.48
C TRP A 152 5.44 3.29 14.88
N GLU A 153 6.48 3.95 14.38
CA GLU A 153 6.76 5.35 14.72
C GLU A 153 5.74 6.32 14.09
N ILE A 154 5.34 6.08 12.85
CA ILE A 154 4.55 7.03 12.05
C ILE A 154 3.04 6.72 12.14
N VAL A 155 2.66 5.45 12.05
CA VAL A 155 1.26 5.03 11.89
C VAL A 155 0.59 4.72 13.22
N VAL A 156 1.26 4.03 14.14
CA VAL A 156 0.65 3.64 15.43
C VAL A 156 0.13 4.84 16.24
N PRO A 157 0.80 6.01 16.30
CA PRO A 157 0.25 7.18 16.99
C PRO A 157 -1.08 7.68 16.43
N GLN A 158 -1.39 7.36 15.17
CA GLN A 158 -2.62 7.77 14.48
C GLN A 158 -3.69 6.68 14.48
N ALA A 159 -3.36 5.46 14.94
CA ALA A 159 -4.21 4.27 14.80
C ALA A 159 -5.62 4.47 15.36
N GLU A 160 -5.77 5.14 16.51
CA GLU A 160 -7.08 5.41 17.11
C GLU A 160 -7.92 6.37 16.25
N ALA A 161 -7.31 7.43 15.72
CA ALA A 161 -8.00 8.38 14.85
C ALA A 161 -8.43 7.70 13.54
N TRP A 162 -7.57 6.88 12.96
CA TRP A 162 -7.87 6.15 11.73
C TRP A 162 -8.92 5.06 11.94
N ARG A 163 -8.94 4.43 13.11
CA ARG A 163 -10.01 3.49 13.50
C ARG A 163 -11.35 4.21 13.65
N ALA A 164 -11.36 5.39 14.25
CA ALA A 164 -12.59 6.19 14.36
C ALA A 164 -13.14 6.63 12.99
N MET A 165 -12.27 6.76 11.98
CA MET A 165 -12.66 7.02 10.58
C MET A 165 -13.01 5.75 9.78
N GLY A 166 -12.89 4.56 10.38
CA GLY A 166 -13.17 3.29 9.71
C GLY A 166 -12.06 2.83 8.75
N ILE A 167 -10.85 3.40 8.86
CA ILE A 167 -9.68 2.99 8.05
C ILE A 167 -9.07 1.72 8.64
N PHE A 168 -8.94 1.65 9.96
CA PHE A 168 -8.47 0.45 10.66
C PHE A 168 -9.61 -0.32 11.32
N ALA A 169 -9.50 -1.64 11.32
CA ALA A 169 -10.35 -2.52 12.08
C ALA A 169 -10.08 -2.38 13.60
N PRO A 170 -10.95 -2.93 14.47
CA PRO A 170 -10.69 -2.98 15.91
C PRO A 170 -9.35 -3.64 16.24
N GLU A 171 -8.67 -3.13 17.28
CA GLU A 171 -7.43 -3.73 17.79
C GLU A 171 -7.68 -5.18 18.23
N VAL A 172 -6.79 -6.07 17.84
CA VAL A 172 -6.80 -7.49 18.24
C VAL A 172 -5.92 -7.68 19.47
N GLN A 173 -6.38 -8.47 20.43
CA GLN A 173 -5.58 -8.76 21.62
C GLN A 173 -4.52 -9.82 21.28
N VAL A 174 -3.28 -9.55 21.63
CA VAL A 174 -2.14 -10.45 21.49
C VAL A 174 -1.36 -10.54 22.79
N PRO A 175 -0.57 -11.60 23.03
CA PRO A 175 0.28 -11.71 24.22
C PRO A 175 1.21 -10.51 24.41
N ASP A 176 1.51 -10.15 25.66
CA ASP A 176 2.40 -9.04 25.97
C ASP A 176 3.84 -9.26 25.44
N ASP A 177 4.26 -10.52 25.34
CA ASP A 177 5.56 -10.94 24.83
C ASP A 177 5.58 -11.21 23.31
N ALA A 178 4.47 -10.96 22.60
CA ALA A 178 4.44 -11.04 21.14
C ALA A 178 5.50 -10.11 20.51
N ASP A 179 6.02 -10.50 19.35
CA ASP A 179 7.00 -9.70 18.62
C ASP A 179 6.42 -8.36 18.13
N ARG A 180 7.30 -7.53 17.60
CA ARG A 180 6.96 -6.16 17.19
C ARG A 180 5.99 -6.11 16.01
N GLU A 181 6.15 -6.99 15.03
CA GLU A 181 5.28 -7.11 13.87
C GLU A 181 3.87 -7.56 14.27
N THR A 182 3.78 -8.61 15.08
CA THR A 182 2.51 -9.11 15.62
C THR A 182 1.76 -8.00 16.37
N LYS A 183 2.45 -7.24 17.21
CA LYS A 183 1.85 -6.10 17.94
C LYS A 183 1.41 -4.98 17.00
N LEU A 184 2.19 -4.68 15.94
CA LEU A 184 1.84 -3.69 14.94
C LEU A 184 0.54 -4.08 14.21
N LEU A 185 0.49 -5.30 13.69
CA LEU A 185 -0.67 -5.85 12.99
C LEU A 185 -1.91 -5.92 13.89
N ALA A 186 -1.72 -6.29 15.15
CA ALA A 186 -2.79 -6.30 16.14
C ALA A 186 -3.36 -4.91 16.41
N LYS A 187 -2.49 -3.90 16.58
CA LYS A 187 -2.90 -2.50 16.80
C LYS A 187 -3.66 -1.90 15.63
N THR A 188 -3.35 -2.31 14.43
CA THR A 188 -3.97 -1.82 13.21
C THR A 188 -5.13 -2.68 12.73
N GLY A 189 -5.40 -3.80 13.43
CA GLY A 189 -6.51 -4.70 13.12
C GLY A 189 -6.27 -5.66 11.96
N TYR A 190 -5.02 -5.76 11.49
CA TYR A 190 -4.63 -6.70 10.40
C TYR A 190 -4.23 -8.07 10.92
N TRP A 191 -3.92 -8.21 12.21
CA TRP A 191 -3.54 -9.51 12.76
C TRP A 191 -4.67 -10.54 12.66
N VAL A 192 -4.35 -11.69 12.10
CA VAL A 192 -5.20 -12.88 12.09
C VAL A 192 -4.41 -14.00 12.77
N PRO A 193 -4.96 -14.69 13.81
CA PRO A 193 -4.29 -15.78 14.51
C PRO A 193 -3.94 -16.97 13.63
#